data_851339a6d76933409615e003cd6f845c
#
_entry.id   851339a6d76933409615e003cd6f845c
#
_cell.length_a   1.000
_cell.length_b   1.000
_cell.length_c   1.000
_cell.angle_alpha   90.00
_cell.angle_beta   90.00
_cell.angle_gamma   90.00
#
_symmetry.space_group_name_H-M   'P 1'
#
loop_
_entity.id
_entity.type
_entity.pdbx_description
1 polymer ?
#
loop_
_entity_poly.entity_id
_entity_poly.type
_entity_poly.pdbx_seq_one_letter_code
_entity_poly.pdbx_strand_id
1 'polypeptide(L)'
;MFHLDEIDNIFEAASRSRLFKNREVLLPDYVPLELPHREAEIKRLAEVVAPALRGERPSNAFIYGLTGTGKTAVTKYVLRRLQEMAKARGASVSWLYVNVRQRETPYKVLADMGEQLGLRVPFTGLSIGELFSRVVRRLSRLEGVYIVVLDEIDFLVRRGDDVLYDLTRVNEYLQRARASLIGITNSVKLLDSLDPRVKSSLGEEQLVFSPYNAEQLRDILSQRASAAFNEGALEEGVIPLVAALAAREHGDARRALDVLRVAGEIAEREGAPKVTEDHVRRARLEIERDRATDVIRTLPLHGKLILAAILRASESSPEGRATTGEIYDAYRQLASSLGLEEVTLRRASGVLGELDMLGIISSRVISRGRYGKTRVVELAVSPDTVINALSEDPTLGGVVQGLGRGGRPKGAQ
;
A
#
# COMPACT_ATOMS: atom_id res chain seq x y z
N MET A 1 25.92 3.53 -29.50
CA MET A 1 25.50 4.87 -29.93
C MET A 1 24.04 4.75 -30.34
N PHE A 2 23.10 5.11 -29.46
CA PHE A 2 21.68 5.11 -29.80
C PHE A 2 21.46 6.21 -30.85
N HIS A 3 20.85 5.88 -31.97
CA HIS A 3 20.48 6.88 -32.99
C HIS A 3 19.27 7.68 -32.49
N LEU A 4 19.31 9.01 -32.62
CA LEU A 4 18.17 9.90 -32.29
C LEU A 4 16.89 9.44 -33.00
N ASP A 5 16.99 8.93 -34.22
CA ASP A 5 15.88 8.38 -34.99
C ASP A 5 15.19 7.17 -34.35
N GLU A 6 15.89 6.35 -33.54
CA GLU A 6 15.31 5.22 -32.82
C GLU A 6 14.47 5.71 -31.65
N ILE A 7 14.90 6.78 -30.97
CA ILE A 7 14.16 7.39 -29.87
C ILE A 7 12.89 8.07 -30.40
N ASP A 8 12.99 8.79 -31.49
CA ASP A 8 11.85 9.46 -32.15
C ASP A 8 10.83 8.44 -32.64
N ASN A 9 11.24 7.32 -33.22
CA ASN A 9 10.38 6.22 -33.61
C ASN A 9 9.66 5.59 -32.40
N ILE A 10 10.34 5.45 -31.25
CA ILE A 10 9.74 4.97 -30.02
C ILE A 10 8.68 5.96 -29.51
N PHE A 11 8.96 7.27 -29.56
CA PHE A 11 8.00 8.30 -29.15
C PHE A 11 6.81 8.40 -30.09
N GLU A 12 7.02 8.28 -31.39
CA GLU A 12 5.91 8.24 -32.36
C GLU A 12 5.05 6.98 -32.20
N ALA A 13 5.65 5.82 -31.98
CA ALA A 13 4.91 4.59 -31.69
C ALA A 13 4.13 4.69 -30.38
N ALA A 14 4.70 5.30 -29.34
CA ALA A 14 4.07 5.50 -28.05
C ALA A 14 2.99 6.60 -28.06
N SER A 15 3.03 7.53 -29.01
CA SER A 15 2.07 8.65 -29.10
C SER A 15 0.65 8.24 -29.44
N ARG A 16 0.46 7.02 -29.98
CA ARG A 16 -0.86 6.45 -30.35
C ARG A 16 -1.03 5.08 -29.74
N SER A 17 -1.50 5.06 -28.48
CA SER A 17 -1.90 3.80 -27.87
C SER A 17 -3.01 3.13 -28.68
N ARG A 18 -2.77 1.86 -29.09
CA ARG A 18 -3.76 1.06 -29.80
C ARG A 18 -4.72 0.36 -28.84
N LEU A 19 -4.27 0.06 -27.63
CA LEU A 19 -5.02 -0.70 -26.64
C LEU A 19 -5.73 0.22 -25.66
N PHE A 20 -5.07 1.29 -25.17
CA PHE A 20 -5.65 2.17 -24.18
C PHE A 20 -6.37 3.36 -24.81
N LYS A 21 -7.57 3.62 -24.31
CA LYS A 21 -8.33 4.86 -24.51
C LYS A 21 -7.98 5.88 -23.44
N ASN A 22 -7.91 5.45 -22.18
CA ASN A 22 -7.52 6.27 -21.04
C ASN A 22 -6.94 5.39 -19.93
N ARG A 23 -5.60 5.31 -19.85
CA ARG A 23 -4.90 4.49 -18.86
C ARG A 23 -5.09 5.00 -17.41
N GLU A 24 -5.30 6.29 -17.22
CA GLU A 24 -5.42 6.91 -15.90
C GLU A 24 -6.60 6.34 -15.09
N VAL A 25 -7.64 5.86 -15.79
CA VAL A 25 -8.80 5.22 -15.17
C VAL A 25 -8.42 4.00 -14.33
N LEU A 26 -7.32 3.32 -14.64
CA LEU A 26 -6.83 2.14 -13.90
C LEU A 26 -5.90 2.49 -12.72
N LEU A 27 -5.50 3.74 -12.58
CA LEU A 27 -4.60 4.16 -11.50
C LEU A 27 -5.31 4.11 -10.12
N PRO A 28 -4.55 3.86 -9.04
CA PRO A 28 -5.10 3.76 -7.67
C PRO A 28 -5.79 5.02 -7.17
N ASP A 29 -5.37 6.19 -7.64
CA ASP A 29 -5.89 7.49 -7.20
C ASP A 29 -7.15 7.93 -7.94
N TYR A 30 -7.50 7.25 -9.01
CA TYR A 30 -8.71 7.55 -9.76
C TYR A 30 -9.96 7.12 -8.98
N VAL A 31 -10.86 8.07 -8.73
CA VAL A 31 -12.15 7.83 -8.10
C VAL A 31 -13.24 7.88 -9.17
N PRO A 32 -13.89 6.75 -9.49
CA PRO A 32 -14.95 6.72 -10.50
C PRO A 32 -16.22 7.43 -10.04
N LEU A 33 -17.09 7.73 -10.98
CA LEU A 33 -18.42 8.32 -10.71
C LEU A 33 -19.37 7.33 -10.05
N GLU A 34 -19.16 6.04 -10.26
CA GLU A 34 -19.94 4.95 -9.68
C GLU A 34 -19.01 3.95 -9.00
N LEU A 35 -19.42 3.46 -7.85
CA LEU A 35 -18.70 2.49 -7.05
C LEU A 35 -19.57 1.26 -6.84
N PRO A 36 -19.60 0.33 -7.80
CA PRO A 36 -20.44 -0.85 -7.72
C PRO A 36 -20.11 -1.69 -6.47
N HIS A 37 -21.15 -2.33 -5.92
CA HIS A 37 -21.08 -3.18 -4.72
C HIS A 37 -20.65 -2.45 -3.44
N ARG A 38 -20.86 -1.11 -3.41
CA ARG A 38 -20.65 -0.26 -2.20
C ARG A 38 -21.84 0.64 -1.89
N GLU A 39 -23.02 0.32 -2.45
CA GLU A 39 -24.23 1.10 -2.27
C GLU A 39 -24.64 1.19 -0.80
N ALA A 40 -24.48 0.10 -0.05
CA ALA A 40 -24.80 0.05 1.38
C ALA A 40 -23.86 0.94 2.21
N GLU A 41 -22.56 0.86 1.95
CA GLU A 41 -21.55 1.65 2.65
C GLU A 41 -21.65 3.13 2.25
N ILE A 42 -21.93 3.44 0.98
CA ILE A 42 -22.20 4.81 0.50
C ILE A 42 -23.41 5.38 1.23
N LYS A 43 -24.53 4.64 1.27
CA LYS A 43 -25.76 5.06 1.95
C LYS A 43 -25.50 5.31 3.41
N ARG A 44 -24.86 4.37 4.11
CA ARG A 44 -24.59 4.49 5.55
C ARG A 44 -23.69 5.69 5.85
N LEU A 45 -22.61 5.89 5.10
CA LEU A 45 -21.73 7.05 5.30
C LEU A 45 -22.46 8.36 4.97
N ALA A 46 -23.29 8.39 3.93
CA ALA A 46 -24.09 9.56 3.58
C ALA A 46 -25.08 9.92 4.73
N GLU A 47 -25.73 8.93 5.35
CA GLU A 47 -26.59 9.14 6.50
C GLU A 47 -25.84 9.75 7.68
N VAL A 48 -24.62 9.26 7.97
CA VAL A 48 -23.76 9.76 9.05
C VAL A 48 -23.37 11.22 8.82
N VAL A 49 -23.03 11.62 7.59
CA VAL A 49 -22.55 12.98 7.31
C VAL A 49 -23.66 13.96 6.91
N ALA A 50 -24.88 13.50 6.64
CA ALA A 50 -26.02 14.31 6.22
C ALA A 50 -26.38 15.48 7.17
N PRO A 51 -26.25 15.36 8.51
CA PRO A 51 -26.51 16.46 9.44
C PRO A 51 -25.72 17.72 9.13
N ALA A 52 -24.54 17.60 8.50
CA ALA A 52 -23.72 18.74 8.08
C ALA A 52 -24.47 19.71 7.14
N LEU A 53 -25.43 19.24 6.32
CA LEU A 53 -26.24 20.08 5.46
C LEU A 53 -27.18 21.04 6.22
N ARG A 54 -27.47 20.73 7.51
CA ARG A 54 -28.24 21.56 8.43
C ARG A 54 -27.36 22.41 9.35
N GLY A 55 -26.02 22.38 9.15
CA GLY A 55 -25.04 23.01 10.05
C GLY A 55 -24.84 22.29 11.38
N GLU A 56 -25.38 21.07 11.51
CA GLU A 56 -25.22 20.23 12.71
C GLU A 56 -23.93 19.42 12.61
N ARG A 57 -23.32 19.11 13.75
CA ARG A 57 -22.15 18.24 13.82
C ARG A 57 -22.54 16.80 13.48
N PRO A 58 -21.97 16.16 12.41
CA PRO A 58 -22.11 14.72 12.22
C PRO A 58 -21.43 13.93 13.33
N SER A 59 -21.88 12.69 13.57
CA SER A 59 -21.14 11.74 14.40
C SER A 59 -19.74 11.48 13.84
N ASN A 60 -18.80 11.19 14.72
CA ASN A 60 -17.51 10.66 14.28
C ASN A 60 -17.71 9.25 13.71
N ALA A 61 -16.90 8.88 12.72
CA ALA A 61 -17.00 7.58 12.09
C ALA A 61 -15.64 6.86 12.03
N PHE A 62 -15.69 5.55 12.20
CA PHE A 62 -14.55 4.68 12.07
C PHE A 62 -14.78 3.68 10.94
N ILE A 63 -13.96 3.75 9.90
CA ILE A 63 -14.06 2.94 8.69
C ILE A 63 -12.89 1.96 8.67
N TYR A 64 -13.20 0.66 8.62
CA TYR A 64 -12.17 -0.37 8.62
C TYR A 64 -12.46 -1.51 7.66
N GLY A 65 -11.42 -2.22 7.26
CA GLY A 65 -11.46 -3.33 6.31
C GLY A 65 -10.11 -3.52 5.66
N LEU A 66 -9.91 -4.59 4.93
CA LEU A 66 -8.64 -4.89 4.25
C LEU A 66 -8.30 -3.83 3.19
N THR A 67 -7.05 -3.82 2.74
CA THR A 67 -6.58 -2.97 1.64
C THR A 67 -7.39 -3.25 0.37
N GLY A 68 -7.62 -2.21 -0.45
CA GLY A 68 -8.30 -2.34 -1.75
C GLY A 68 -9.80 -2.60 -1.70
N THR A 69 -10.44 -2.50 -0.50
CA THR A 69 -11.90 -2.71 -0.34
C THR A 69 -12.75 -1.47 -0.64
N GLY A 70 -12.15 -0.36 -1.08
CA GLY A 70 -12.88 0.84 -1.51
C GLY A 70 -13.14 1.90 -0.42
N LYS A 71 -12.61 1.74 0.81
CA LYS A 71 -12.83 2.69 1.94
C LYS A 71 -12.59 4.15 1.56
N THR A 72 -11.38 4.45 1.11
CA THR A 72 -10.97 5.81 0.72
C THR A 72 -11.78 6.34 -0.46
N ALA A 73 -12.08 5.47 -1.44
CA ALA A 73 -12.85 5.85 -2.62
C ALA A 73 -14.29 6.25 -2.24
N VAL A 74 -14.98 5.43 -1.43
CA VAL A 74 -16.34 5.71 -0.93
C VAL A 74 -16.34 6.99 -0.09
N THR A 75 -15.38 7.16 0.81
CA THR A 75 -15.28 8.35 1.66
C THR A 75 -15.15 9.62 0.80
N LYS A 76 -14.21 9.64 -0.14
CA LYS A 76 -14.02 10.78 -1.04
C LYS A 76 -15.24 11.03 -1.92
N TYR A 77 -15.88 9.97 -2.44
CA TYR A 77 -17.10 10.08 -3.24
C TYR A 77 -18.23 10.75 -2.45
N VAL A 78 -18.54 10.22 -1.26
CA VAL A 78 -19.63 10.74 -0.41
C VAL A 78 -19.38 12.20 0.00
N LEU A 79 -18.14 12.53 0.40
CA LEU A 79 -17.81 13.89 0.83
C LEU A 79 -17.82 14.91 -0.32
N ARG A 80 -17.42 14.51 -1.53
CA ARG A 80 -17.57 15.37 -2.72
C ARG A 80 -19.05 15.66 -3.01
N ARG A 81 -19.89 14.61 -3.01
CA ARG A 81 -21.34 14.77 -3.22
C ARG A 81 -21.99 15.65 -2.14
N LEU A 82 -21.60 15.44 -0.87
CA LEU A 82 -22.04 16.27 0.24
C LEU A 82 -21.67 17.75 0.02
N GLN A 83 -20.45 18.02 -0.40
CA GLN A 83 -19.98 19.39 -0.63
C GLN A 83 -20.68 20.05 -1.83
N GLU A 84 -20.96 19.31 -2.91
CA GLU A 84 -21.75 19.79 -4.04
C GLU A 84 -23.18 20.17 -3.60
N MET A 85 -23.84 19.29 -2.83
CA MET A 85 -25.15 19.54 -2.29
C MET A 85 -25.19 20.71 -1.30
N ALA A 86 -24.17 20.83 -0.46
CA ALA A 86 -24.03 21.93 0.47
C ALA A 86 -23.94 23.28 -0.27
N LYS A 87 -23.10 23.37 -1.30
CA LYS A 87 -23.00 24.56 -2.16
C LYS A 87 -24.35 24.91 -2.81
N ALA A 88 -25.07 23.93 -3.35
CA ALA A 88 -26.36 24.15 -3.97
C ALA A 88 -27.44 24.65 -2.98
N ARG A 89 -27.30 24.34 -1.69
CA ARG A 89 -28.23 24.74 -0.61
C ARG A 89 -27.77 25.94 0.22
N GLY A 90 -26.60 26.52 -0.11
CA GLY A 90 -26.01 27.61 0.68
C GLY A 90 -25.50 27.20 2.06
N ALA A 91 -25.31 25.90 2.29
CA ALA A 91 -24.74 25.37 3.54
C ALA A 91 -23.20 25.41 3.49
N SER A 92 -22.56 25.78 4.61
CA SER A 92 -21.11 25.82 4.73
C SER A 92 -20.59 24.48 5.22
N VAL A 93 -20.17 23.62 4.28
CA VAL A 93 -19.55 22.31 4.57
C VAL A 93 -18.22 22.21 3.84
N SER A 94 -17.19 21.87 4.58
CA SER A 94 -15.84 21.63 4.08
C SER A 94 -15.29 20.31 4.63
N TRP A 95 -14.37 19.70 3.91
CA TRP A 95 -13.66 18.52 4.40
C TRP A 95 -12.17 18.63 4.15
N LEU A 96 -11.40 18.06 5.09
CA LEU A 96 -9.95 17.98 5.05
C LEU A 96 -9.58 16.49 4.91
N TYR A 97 -8.58 16.18 4.11
CA TYR A 97 -8.10 14.80 3.94
C TYR A 97 -6.61 14.73 4.20
N VAL A 98 -6.22 13.90 5.16
CA VAL A 98 -4.82 13.66 5.49
C VAL A 98 -4.55 12.16 5.43
N ASN A 99 -3.60 11.74 4.57
CA ASN A 99 -3.04 10.39 4.64
C ASN A 99 -1.94 10.36 5.70
N VAL A 100 -2.23 9.73 6.82
CA VAL A 100 -1.35 9.71 7.99
C VAL A 100 -0.04 8.99 7.73
N ARG A 101 -0.06 7.92 6.94
CA ARG A 101 1.14 7.18 6.56
C ARG A 101 2.14 8.05 5.79
N GLN A 102 1.67 8.89 4.86
CA GLN A 102 2.53 9.79 4.08
C GLN A 102 3.12 10.91 4.95
N ARG A 103 2.41 11.31 6.01
CA ARG A 103 2.86 12.37 6.92
C ARG A 103 3.76 11.87 8.04
N GLU A 104 3.70 10.60 8.38
CA GLU A 104 4.56 9.87 9.32
C GLU A 104 4.59 10.36 10.78
N THR A 105 4.35 11.63 11.07
CA THR A 105 4.43 12.22 12.41
C THR A 105 3.19 13.01 12.77
N PRO A 106 2.80 13.06 14.06
CA PRO A 106 1.70 13.90 14.53
C PRO A 106 1.85 15.38 14.13
N TYR A 107 3.08 15.90 14.15
CA TYR A 107 3.38 17.25 13.69
C TYR A 107 3.00 17.48 12.23
N LYS A 108 3.45 16.58 11.32
CA LYS A 108 3.16 16.69 9.88
C LYS A 108 1.66 16.51 9.58
N VAL A 109 0.93 15.69 10.35
CA VAL A 109 -0.54 15.55 10.24
C VAL A 109 -1.22 16.88 10.56
N LEU A 110 -0.88 17.50 11.69
CA LEU A 110 -1.43 18.81 12.09
C LEU A 110 -1.00 19.93 11.14
N ALA A 111 0.23 19.87 10.61
CA ALA A 111 0.73 20.83 9.63
C ALA A 111 -0.09 20.79 8.34
N ASP A 112 -0.35 19.60 7.80
CA ASP A 112 -1.18 19.39 6.62
C ASP A 112 -2.62 19.91 6.84
N MET A 113 -3.22 19.56 7.99
CA MET A 113 -4.53 20.14 8.36
C MET A 113 -4.50 21.67 8.38
N GLY A 114 -3.46 22.25 8.97
CA GLY A 114 -3.29 23.70 9.05
C GLY A 114 -3.16 24.33 7.67
N GLU A 115 -2.35 23.77 6.78
CA GLU A 115 -2.17 24.23 5.41
C GLU A 115 -3.46 24.16 4.61
N GLN A 116 -4.24 23.08 4.70
CA GLN A 116 -5.55 22.96 4.08
C GLN A 116 -6.56 24.00 4.61
N LEU A 117 -6.38 24.48 5.85
CA LEU A 117 -7.15 25.57 6.43
C LEU A 117 -6.58 26.99 6.10
N GLY A 118 -5.52 27.05 5.30
CA GLY A 118 -4.87 28.30 4.88
C GLY A 118 -3.92 28.89 5.92
N LEU A 119 -3.39 28.08 6.84
CA LEU A 119 -2.31 28.49 7.73
C LEU A 119 -0.95 28.30 7.04
N ARG A 120 -0.04 29.21 7.29
CA ARG A 120 1.39 29.02 6.98
C ARG A 120 2.03 28.30 8.16
N VAL A 121 2.42 27.06 7.98
CA VAL A 121 3.06 26.24 9.01
C VAL A 121 4.55 26.11 8.70
N PRO A 122 5.45 26.47 9.63
CA PRO A 122 6.88 26.25 9.43
C PRO A 122 7.20 24.75 9.48
N PHE A 123 8.23 24.32 8.77
CA PHE A 123 8.65 22.91 8.75
C PHE A 123 9.10 22.37 10.11
N THR A 124 9.63 23.24 10.97
CA THR A 124 10.12 22.92 12.32
C THR A 124 9.96 24.11 13.24
N GLY A 125 10.18 23.91 14.54
CA GLY A 125 10.27 24.98 15.53
C GLY A 125 9.01 25.21 16.38
N LEU A 126 7.90 24.53 16.09
CA LEU A 126 6.73 24.55 16.96
C LEU A 126 6.59 23.22 17.69
N SER A 127 6.10 23.25 18.93
CA SER A 127 5.64 22.04 19.60
C SER A 127 4.33 21.54 18.98
N ILE A 128 4.02 20.26 19.15
CA ILE A 128 2.75 19.66 18.69
C ILE A 128 1.57 20.42 19.30
N GLY A 129 1.61 20.73 20.60
CA GLY A 129 0.55 21.46 21.29
C GLY A 129 0.36 22.90 20.78
N GLU A 130 1.46 23.61 20.46
CA GLU A 130 1.35 24.94 19.85
C GLU A 130 0.75 24.89 18.46
N LEU A 131 1.15 23.90 17.64
CA LEU A 131 0.59 23.70 16.30
C LEU A 131 -0.89 23.33 16.37
N PHE A 132 -1.28 22.43 17.26
CA PHE A 132 -2.68 22.09 17.53
C PHE A 132 -3.48 23.35 17.91
N SER A 133 -2.97 24.15 18.85
CA SER A 133 -3.61 25.39 19.26
C SER A 133 -3.81 26.38 18.10
N ARG A 134 -2.89 26.46 17.15
CA ARG A 134 -3.00 27.28 15.93
C ARG A 134 -4.08 26.76 14.99
N VAL A 135 -4.13 25.43 14.79
CA VAL A 135 -5.18 24.78 13.97
C VAL A 135 -6.56 25.04 14.57
N VAL A 136 -6.72 24.82 15.88
CA VAL A 136 -7.97 25.06 16.61
C VAL A 136 -8.38 26.53 16.53
N ARG A 137 -7.46 27.47 16.79
CA ARG A 137 -7.72 28.92 16.69
C ARG A 137 -8.15 29.33 15.27
N ARG A 138 -7.59 28.69 14.24
CA ARG A 138 -8.01 28.91 12.86
C ARG A 138 -9.42 28.40 12.61
N LEU A 139 -9.73 27.14 13.03
CA LEU A 139 -11.06 26.57 12.92
C LEU A 139 -12.11 27.39 13.68
N SER A 140 -11.80 27.88 14.90
CA SER A 140 -12.71 28.71 15.70
C SER A 140 -13.11 30.05 15.04
N ARG A 141 -12.31 30.53 14.10
CA ARG A 141 -12.60 31.76 13.30
C ARG A 141 -13.42 31.47 12.05
N LEU A 142 -13.63 30.23 11.73
CA LEU A 142 -14.41 29.79 10.57
C LEU A 142 -15.85 29.48 11.00
N GLU A 143 -16.74 29.38 10.03
CA GLU A 143 -18.14 29.00 10.22
C GLU A 143 -18.45 27.75 9.41
N GLY A 144 -19.45 26.98 9.84
CA GLY A 144 -19.91 25.78 9.17
C GLY A 144 -19.35 24.47 9.73
N VAL A 145 -19.50 23.41 8.97
CA VAL A 145 -19.11 22.07 9.38
C VAL A 145 -17.85 21.62 8.64
N TYR A 146 -16.89 21.13 9.39
CA TYR A 146 -15.61 20.61 8.90
C TYR A 146 -15.52 19.12 9.18
N ILE A 147 -15.40 18.30 8.13
CA ILE A 147 -15.21 16.84 8.25
C ILE A 147 -13.73 16.55 8.02
N VAL A 148 -13.05 16.07 9.05
CA VAL A 148 -11.62 15.72 8.99
C VAL A 148 -11.48 14.22 8.73
N VAL A 149 -10.90 13.86 7.61
CA VAL A 149 -10.60 12.47 7.24
C VAL A 149 -9.14 12.18 7.52
N LEU A 150 -8.88 11.24 8.41
CA LEU A 150 -7.56 10.69 8.69
C LEU A 150 -7.48 9.28 8.10
N ASP A 151 -6.81 9.15 6.97
CA ASP A 151 -6.63 7.86 6.30
C ASP A 151 -5.34 7.18 6.77
N GLU A 152 -5.36 5.85 6.89
CA GLU A 152 -4.30 5.02 7.46
C GLU A 152 -3.92 5.46 8.90
N ILE A 153 -4.93 5.69 9.73
CA ILE A 153 -4.83 6.22 11.09
C ILE A 153 -3.97 5.35 12.04
N ASP A 154 -3.77 4.08 11.73
CA ASP A 154 -2.93 3.15 12.47
C ASP A 154 -1.47 3.61 12.61
N PHE A 155 -0.97 4.42 11.69
CA PHE A 155 0.35 5.02 11.81
C PHE A 155 0.44 6.10 12.89
N LEU A 156 -0.66 6.81 13.18
CA LEU A 156 -0.72 7.79 14.26
C LEU A 156 -0.82 7.09 15.61
N VAL A 157 -1.66 6.07 15.71
CA VAL A 157 -1.88 5.29 16.94
C VAL A 157 -0.59 4.63 17.43
N ARG A 158 0.23 4.08 16.54
CA ARG A 158 1.53 3.48 16.90
C ARG A 158 2.53 4.46 17.53
N ARG A 159 2.33 5.77 17.37
CA ARG A 159 3.21 6.84 17.87
C ARG A 159 2.64 7.60 19.06
N GLY A 160 1.46 7.21 19.53
CA GLY A 160 0.73 7.82 20.62
C GLY A 160 -0.60 8.43 20.17
N ASP A 161 -1.63 8.25 20.98
CA ASP A 161 -3.02 8.60 20.67
C ASP A 161 -3.35 10.06 21.03
N ASP A 162 -2.41 10.83 21.60
CA ASP A 162 -2.68 12.17 22.15
C ASP A 162 -3.31 13.11 21.14
N VAL A 163 -2.78 13.15 19.89
CA VAL A 163 -3.33 14.01 18.84
C VAL A 163 -4.73 13.54 18.42
N LEU A 164 -4.98 12.24 18.38
CA LEU A 164 -6.34 11.72 18.12
C LEU A 164 -7.30 12.10 19.24
N TYR A 165 -6.86 11.96 20.47
CA TYR A 165 -7.65 12.36 21.63
C TYR A 165 -8.01 13.85 21.55
N ASP A 166 -7.05 14.71 21.30
CA ASP A 166 -7.26 16.15 21.15
C ASP A 166 -8.21 16.49 19.99
N LEU A 167 -8.06 15.81 18.85
CA LEU A 167 -8.93 16.01 17.69
C LEU A 167 -10.36 15.55 17.94
N THR A 168 -10.59 14.48 18.70
CA THR A 168 -11.96 14.05 19.06
C THR A 168 -12.69 15.06 19.94
N ARG A 169 -11.94 15.87 20.68
CA ARG A 169 -12.45 16.92 21.58
C ARG A 169 -12.38 18.32 21.01
N VAL A 170 -11.98 18.48 19.76
CA VAL A 170 -11.77 19.81 19.16
C VAL A 170 -12.99 20.74 19.28
N ASN A 171 -14.20 20.18 19.28
CA ASN A 171 -15.44 20.95 19.42
C ASN A 171 -15.58 21.67 20.77
N GLU A 172 -14.85 21.27 21.81
CA GLU A 172 -14.83 21.99 23.09
C GLU A 172 -14.24 23.40 22.96
N TYR A 173 -13.43 23.61 21.93
CA TYR A 173 -12.74 24.87 21.64
C TYR A 173 -13.39 25.68 20.51
N LEU A 174 -14.35 25.09 19.76
CA LEU A 174 -14.98 25.74 18.61
C LEU A 174 -16.26 26.47 19.03
N GLN A 175 -16.46 27.68 18.46
CA GLN A 175 -17.63 28.48 18.76
C GLN A 175 -18.68 28.42 17.63
N ARG A 176 -18.29 28.74 16.40
CA ARG A 176 -19.18 28.81 15.23
C ARG A 176 -18.98 27.64 14.29
N ALA A 177 -17.77 27.12 14.18
CA ALA A 177 -17.50 25.91 13.43
C ALA A 177 -17.90 24.67 14.22
N ARG A 178 -18.16 23.59 13.52
CA ARG A 178 -18.34 22.24 14.06
C ARG A 178 -17.39 21.31 13.35
N ALA A 179 -16.82 20.36 14.05
CA ALA A 179 -15.89 19.39 13.44
C ALA A 179 -16.34 17.96 13.70
N SER A 180 -16.21 17.09 12.71
CA SER A 180 -16.41 15.65 12.80
C SER A 180 -15.19 14.94 12.26
N LEU A 181 -14.86 13.78 12.81
CA LEU A 181 -13.69 13.00 12.46
C LEU A 181 -14.09 11.68 11.79
N ILE A 182 -13.47 11.37 10.66
CA ILE A 182 -13.57 10.07 10.00
C ILE A 182 -12.18 9.43 10.02
N GLY A 183 -12.03 8.35 10.78
CA GLY A 183 -10.80 7.55 10.83
C GLY A 183 -10.90 6.35 9.91
N ILE A 184 -9.93 6.15 9.02
CA ILE A 184 -9.86 5.00 8.11
C ILE A 184 -8.63 4.16 8.43
N THR A 185 -8.81 2.84 8.56
CA THR A 185 -7.72 1.90 8.81
C THR A 185 -7.84 0.60 8.01
N ASN A 186 -6.71 -0.04 7.79
CA ASN A 186 -6.62 -1.39 7.24
C ASN A 186 -6.63 -2.48 8.34
N SER A 187 -6.55 -2.09 9.61
CA SER A 187 -6.48 -3.01 10.75
C SER A 187 -7.83 -3.13 11.46
N VAL A 188 -8.43 -4.31 11.41
CA VAL A 188 -9.67 -4.63 12.14
C VAL A 188 -9.47 -4.55 13.66
N LYS A 189 -8.24 -4.81 14.13
CA LYS A 189 -7.89 -4.84 15.55
C LYS A 189 -7.48 -3.49 16.13
N LEU A 190 -7.40 -2.45 15.29
CA LEU A 190 -6.91 -1.15 15.75
C LEU A 190 -7.78 -0.58 16.88
N LEU A 191 -9.10 -0.71 16.79
CA LEU A 191 -10.02 -0.27 17.83
C LEU A 191 -9.74 -0.86 19.22
N ASP A 192 -9.16 -2.07 19.27
CA ASP A 192 -8.84 -2.72 20.54
C ASP A 192 -7.54 -2.20 21.16
N SER A 193 -6.71 -1.55 20.37
CA SER A 193 -5.44 -0.96 20.80
C SER A 193 -5.52 0.55 21.08
N LEU A 194 -6.65 1.20 20.77
CA LEU A 194 -6.87 2.62 21.06
C LEU A 194 -7.10 2.89 22.55
N ASP A 195 -6.68 4.07 22.99
CA ASP A 195 -7.11 4.59 24.29
C ASP A 195 -8.66 4.52 24.37
N PRO A 196 -9.25 4.00 25.49
CA PRO A 196 -10.70 3.87 25.61
C PRO A 196 -11.48 5.16 25.36
N ARG A 197 -10.90 6.33 25.68
CA ARG A 197 -11.51 7.64 25.44
C ARG A 197 -11.57 7.99 23.96
N VAL A 198 -10.49 7.69 23.21
CA VAL A 198 -10.45 7.86 21.75
C VAL A 198 -11.40 6.88 21.09
N LYS A 199 -11.39 5.62 21.51
CA LYS A 199 -12.28 4.57 21.03
C LYS A 199 -13.76 4.97 21.17
N SER A 200 -14.16 5.48 22.35
CA SER A 200 -15.54 5.92 22.60
C SER A 200 -15.96 7.08 21.68
N SER A 201 -15.08 8.06 21.48
CA SER A 201 -15.40 9.25 20.67
C SER A 201 -15.29 9.01 19.17
N LEU A 202 -14.31 8.22 18.70
CA LEU A 202 -14.10 7.95 17.28
C LEU A 202 -15.03 6.84 16.77
N GLY A 203 -15.41 5.91 17.62
CA GLY A 203 -16.23 4.75 17.29
C GLY A 203 -17.74 4.97 17.42
N GLU A 204 -18.24 6.21 17.42
CA GLU A 204 -19.68 6.52 17.46
C GLU A 204 -20.43 5.79 16.33
N GLU A 205 -19.88 5.83 15.11
CA GLU A 205 -20.36 5.10 13.95
C GLU A 205 -19.26 4.21 13.38
N GLN A 206 -19.57 2.95 13.11
CA GLN A 206 -18.61 1.99 12.57
C GLN A 206 -19.08 1.47 11.22
N LEU A 207 -18.21 1.55 10.22
CA LEU A 207 -18.44 1.02 8.89
C LEU A 207 -17.38 -0.02 8.53
N VAL A 208 -17.85 -1.23 8.23
CA VAL A 208 -16.98 -2.36 7.84
C VAL A 208 -17.02 -2.52 6.33
N PHE A 209 -15.84 -2.58 5.73
CA PHE A 209 -15.70 -2.84 4.31
C PHE A 209 -15.19 -4.26 4.09
N SER A 210 -16.09 -5.14 3.68
CA SER A 210 -15.75 -6.53 3.35
C SER A 210 -14.92 -6.60 2.06
N PRO A 211 -14.00 -7.58 1.95
CA PRO A 211 -13.30 -7.87 0.70
C PRO A 211 -14.29 -8.14 -0.43
N TYR A 212 -13.91 -7.80 -1.66
CA TYR A 212 -14.69 -8.14 -2.83
C TYR A 212 -14.54 -9.63 -3.20
N ASN A 213 -15.62 -10.25 -3.62
CA ASN A 213 -15.58 -11.57 -4.24
C ASN A 213 -15.24 -11.47 -5.74
N ALA A 214 -15.08 -12.63 -6.41
CA ALA A 214 -14.69 -12.68 -7.82
C ALA A 214 -15.72 -12.04 -8.76
N GLU A 215 -17.03 -12.16 -8.48
CA GLU A 215 -18.09 -11.55 -9.31
C GLU A 215 -18.06 -10.04 -9.17
N GLN A 216 -17.97 -9.52 -7.96
CA GLN A 216 -17.86 -8.10 -7.69
C GLN A 216 -16.62 -7.48 -8.35
N LEU A 217 -15.47 -8.18 -8.26
CA LEU A 217 -14.25 -7.73 -8.94
C LEU A 217 -14.41 -7.75 -10.45
N ARG A 218 -15.08 -8.74 -11.01
CA ARG A 218 -15.36 -8.79 -12.45
C ARG A 218 -16.17 -7.58 -12.91
N ASP A 219 -17.20 -7.20 -12.16
CA ASP A 219 -18.04 -6.04 -12.51
C ASP A 219 -17.26 -4.73 -12.39
N ILE A 220 -16.48 -4.56 -11.31
CA ILE A 220 -15.59 -3.41 -11.14
C ILE A 220 -14.57 -3.31 -12.28
N LEU A 221 -13.92 -4.44 -12.62
CA LEU A 221 -12.93 -4.50 -13.69
C LEU A 221 -13.56 -4.23 -15.06
N SER A 222 -14.75 -4.77 -15.34
CA SER A 222 -15.46 -4.55 -16.59
C SER A 222 -15.83 -3.08 -16.79
N GLN A 223 -16.34 -2.43 -15.74
CA GLN A 223 -16.64 -1.00 -15.76
C GLN A 223 -15.37 -0.16 -16.02
N ARG A 224 -14.28 -0.47 -15.35
CA ARG A 224 -13.01 0.25 -15.50
C ARG A 224 -12.37 -0.02 -16.86
N ALA A 225 -12.44 -1.27 -17.33
CA ALA A 225 -11.90 -1.67 -18.62
C ALA A 225 -12.59 -0.97 -19.79
N SER A 226 -13.92 -0.84 -19.76
CA SER A 226 -14.68 -0.13 -20.80
C SER A 226 -14.30 1.36 -20.92
N ALA A 227 -13.89 1.98 -19.81
CA ALA A 227 -13.41 3.35 -19.80
C ALA A 227 -11.91 3.47 -20.14
N ALA A 228 -11.11 2.44 -19.84
CA ALA A 228 -9.66 2.46 -19.99
C ALA A 228 -9.19 1.96 -21.36
N PHE A 229 -9.84 0.96 -21.94
CA PHE A 229 -9.40 0.29 -23.16
C PHE A 229 -10.30 0.62 -24.36
N ASN A 230 -9.72 0.50 -25.55
CA ASN A 230 -10.47 0.55 -26.79
C ASN A 230 -11.34 -0.71 -26.94
N GLU A 231 -12.43 -0.60 -27.69
CA GLU A 231 -13.32 -1.73 -27.95
C GLU A 231 -12.56 -2.88 -28.62
N GLY A 232 -12.74 -4.09 -28.09
CA GLY A 232 -12.05 -5.29 -28.60
C GLY A 232 -10.59 -5.42 -28.23
N ALA A 233 -10.02 -4.51 -27.42
CA ALA A 233 -8.62 -4.56 -26.98
C ALA A 233 -8.33 -5.65 -25.93
N LEU A 234 -9.35 -6.19 -25.29
CA LEU A 234 -9.21 -7.29 -24.32
C LEU A 234 -9.80 -8.59 -24.89
N GLU A 235 -9.12 -9.70 -24.63
CA GLU A 235 -9.65 -11.05 -24.87
C GLU A 235 -10.70 -11.40 -23.78
N GLU A 236 -11.69 -12.21 -24.09
CA GLU A 236 -12.82 -12.52 -23.18
C GLU A 236 -12.39 -13.10 -21.84
N GLY A 237 -11.31 -13.90 -21.80
CA GLY A 237 -10.75 -14.52 -20.59
C GLY A 237 -10.02 -13.57 -19.64
N VAL A 238 -9.62 -12.38 -20.08
CA VAL A 238 -8.75 -11.46 -19.32
C VAL A 238 -9.41 -10.99 -18.01
N ILE A 239 -10.60 -10.41 -18.10
CA ILE A 239 -11.32 -9.88 -16.93
C ILE A 239 -11.63 -10.99 -15.90
N PRO A 240 -12.23 -12.15 -16.31
CA PRO A 240 -12.48 -13.26 -15.40
C PRO A 240 -11.20 -13.77 -14.71
N LEU A 241 -10.08 -13.88 -15.44
CA LEU A 241 -8.82 -14.33 -14.88
C LEU A 241 -8.28 -13.35 -13.83
N VAL A 242 -8.24 -12.06 -14.13
CA VAL A 242 -7.79 -11.02 -13.18
C VAL A 242 -8.66 -11.03 -11.92
N ALA A 243 -9.99 -11.11 -12.08
CA ALA A 243 -10.94 -11.14 -10.97
C ALA A 243 -10.72 -12.38 -10.07
N ALA A 244 -10.54 -13.56 -10.67
CA ALA A 244 -10.28 -14.80 -9.95
C ALA A 244 -8.96 -14.76 -9.17
N LEU A 245 -7.89 -14.24 -9.78
CA LEU A 245 -6.59 -14.08 -9.13
C LEU A 245 -6.68 -13.12 -7.93
N ALA A 246 -7.28 -11.96 -8.11
CA ALA A 246 -7.39 -10.96 -7.04
C ALA A 246 -8.33 -11.42 -5.90
N ALA A 247 -9.40 -12.16 -6.21
CA ALA A 247 -10.28 -12.73 -5.19
C ALA A 247 -9.56 -13.75 -4.29
N ARG A 248 -8.66 -14.55 -4.86
CA ARG A 248 -7.79 -15.47 -4.12
C ARG A 248 -6.78 -14.74 -3.21
N GLU A 249 -6.41 -13.53 -3.56
CA GLU A 249 -5.45 -12.68 -2.87
C GLU A 249 -6.13 -11.60 -2.02
N HIS A 250 -7.16 -11.97 -1.27
CA HIS A 250 -7.88 -11.13 -0.30
C HIS A 250 -8.90 -10.15 -0.91
N GLY A 251 -9.29 -10.27 -2.17
CA GLY A 251 -10.33 -9.43 -2.78
C GLY A 251 -9.95 -7.94 -2.90
N ASP A 252 -8.69 -7.66 -3.20
CA ASP A 252 -8.14 -6.31 -3.37
C ASP A 252 -8.40 -5.78 -4.79
N ALA A 253 -9.37 -4.87 -4.95
CA ALA A 253 -9.71 -4.27 -6.24
C ALA A 253 -8.56 -3.38 -6.80
N ARG A 254 -7.76 -2.74 -5.94
CA ARG A 254 -6.61 -1.94 -6.37
C ARG A 254 -5.58 -2.82 -7.06
N ARG A 255 -5.27 -3.98 -6.47
CA ARG A 255 -4.35 -4.96 -7.04
C ARG A 255 -4.90 -5.54 -8.35
N ALA A 256 -6.21 -5.81 -8.43
CA ALA A 256 -6.85 -6.25 -9.66
C ALA A 256 -6.68 -5.24 -10.80
N LEU A 257 -6.93 -3.97 -10.52
CA LEU A 257 -6.75 -2.88 -11.50
C LEU A 257 -5.30 -2.72 -11.93
N ASP A 258 -4.35 -2.89 -11.01
CA ASP A 258 -2.92 -2.80 -11.30
C ASP A 258 -2.47 -3.94 -12.22
N VAL A 259 -2.89 -5.18 -11.96
CA VAL A 259 -2.62 -6.33 -12.84
C VAL A 259 -3.19 -6.09 -14.24
N LEU A 260 -4.42 -5.59 -14.35
CA LEU A 260 -5.04 -5.30 -15.64
C LEU A 260 -4.28 -4.20 -16.40
N ARG A 261 -3.84 -3.15 -15.71
CA ARG A 261 -3.04 -2.05 -16.26
C ARG A 261 -1.71 -2.55 -16.80
N VAL A 262 -0.96 -3.28 -15.97
CA VAL A 262 0.38 -3.81 -16.36
C VAL A 262 0.24 -4.84 -17.50
N ALA A 263 -0.80 -5.67 -17.52
CA ALA A 263 -1.07 -6.59 -18.63
C ALA A 263 -1.29 -5.83 -19.96
N GLY A 264 -2.02 -4.72 -19.91
CA GLY A 264 -2.18 -3.83 -21.06
C GLY A 264 -0.88 -3.19 -21.51
N GLU A 265 -0.05 -2.73 -20.56
CA GLU A 265 1.26 -2.13 -20.85
C GLU A 265 2.26 -3.14 -21.47
N ILE A 266 2.23 -4.41 -21.01
CA ILE A 266 3.03 -5.48 -21.60
C ILE A 266 2.58 -5.72 -23.05
N ALA A 267 1.28 -5.89 -23.29
CA ALA A 267 0.72 -6.11 -24.61
C ALA A 267 1.04 -4.95 -25.57
N GLU A 268 0.98 -3.72 -25.09
CA GLU A 268 1.29 -2.52 -25.88
C GLU A 268 2.78 -2.47 -26.26
N ARG A 269 3.70 -2.75 -25.31
CA ARG A 269 5.16 -2.83 -25.58
C ARG A 269 5.51 -3.90 -26.64
N GLU A 270 4.74 -4.97 -26.71
CA GLU A 270 4.92 -6.06 -27.66
C GLU A 270 4.23 -5.80 -29.01
N GLY A 271 3.47 -4.72 -29.11
CA GLY A 271 2.70 -4.42 -30.31
C GLY A 271 1.55 -5.43 -30.53
N ALA A 272 1.11 -6.12 -29.48
CA ALA A 272 0.05 -7.10 -29.56
C ALA A 272 -1.30 -6.43 -29.94
N PRO A 273 -2.15 -7.10 -30.74
CA PRO A 273 -3.43 -6.55 -31.15
C PRO A 273 -4.45 -6.53 -30.01
N LYS A 274 -4.28 -7.38 -29.01
CA LYS A 274 -5.15 -7.51 -27.83
C LYS A 274 -4.35 -7.92 -26.59
N VAL A 275 -4.88 -7.57 -25.43
CA VAL A 275 -4.42 -8.13 -24.15
C VAL A 275 -4.98 -9.56 -24.01
N THR A 276 -4.11 -10.51 -23.69
CA THR A 276 -4.45 -11.93 -23.53
C THR A 276 -4.28 -12.39 -22.10
N GLU A 277 -4.73 -13.60 -21.77
CA GLU A 277 -4.48 -14.21 -20.47
C GLU A 277 -2.98 -14.38 -20.15
N ASP A 278 -2.14 -14.60 -21.16
CA ASP A 278 -0.69 -14.70 -20.96
C ASP A 278 -0.11 -13.37 -20.47
N HIS A 279 -0.53 -12.24 -21.03
CA HIS A 279 -0.13 -10.91 -20.55
C HIS A 279 -0.54 -10.72 -19.08
N VAL A 280 -1.70 -11.22 -18.65
CA VAL A 280 -2.15 -11.17 -17.24
C VAL A 280 -1.22 -11.99 -16.32
N ARG A 281 -0.86 -13.21 -16.73
CA ARG A 281 0.05 -14.06 -15.94
C ARG A 281 1.43 -13.41 -15.79
N ARG A 282 1.94 -12.83 -16.85
CA ARG A 282 3.22 -12.13 -16.87
C ARG A 282 3.18 -10.83 -16.05
N ALA A 283 2.12 -10.06 -16.19
CA ALA A 283 1.90 -8.86 -15.38
C ALA A 283 1.93 -9.15 -13.88
N ARG A 284 1.26 -10.23 -13.48
CA ARG A 284 1.28 -10.67 -12.08
C ARG A 284 2.72 -10.97 -11.60
N LEU A 285 3.48 -11.72 -12.37
CA LEU A 285 4.87 -12.06 -12.04
C LEU A 285 5.76 -10.82 -11.99
N GLU A 286 5.58 -9.86 -12.90
CA GLU A 286 6.32 -8.59 -12.93
C GLU A 286 6.02 -7.78 -11.67
N ILE A 287 4.74 -7.61 -11.29
CA ILE A 287 4.33 -6.90 -10.07
C ILE A 287 4.88 -7.57 -8.81
N GLU A 288 4.83 -8.90 -8.72
CA GLU A 288 5.36 -9.63 -7.57
C GLU A 288 6.87 -9.47 -7.46
N ARG A 289 7.59 -9.50 -8.59
CA ARG A 289 9.03 -9.29 -8.66
C ARG A 289 9.42 -7.88 -8.24
N ASP A 290 8.72 -6.86 -8.73
CA ASP A 290 9.01 -5.46 -8.42
C ASP A 290 8.75 -5.18 -6.95
N ARG A 291 7.66 -5.69 -6.39
CA ARG A 291 7.37 -5.60 -4.96
C ARG A 291 8.46 -6.24 -4.10
N ALA A 292 8.91 -7.44 -4.46
CA ALA A 292 10.00 -8.11 -3.75
C ALA A 292 11.29 -7.30 -3.81
N THR A 293 11.61 -6.75 -4.98
CA THR A 293 12.78 -5.88 -5.18
C THR A 293 12.72 -4.66 -4.28
N ASP A 294 11.60 -3.97 -4.21
CA ASP A 294 11.41 -2.79 -3.35
C ASP A 294 11.55 -3.14 -1.85
N VAL A 295 10.97 -4.26 -1.42
CA VAL A 295 11.12 -4.73 -0.04
C VAL A 295 12.59 -4.99 0.27
N ILE A 296 13.32 -5.69 -0.62
CA ILE A 296 14.74 -6.01 -0.43
C ILE A 296 15.60 -4.73 -0.34
N ARG A 297 15.32 -3.74 -1.18
CA ARG A 297 16.03 -2.44 -1.16
C ARG A 297 15.92 -1.74 0.18
N THR A 298 14.78 -1.83 0.84
CA THR A 298 14.51 -1.15 2.12
C THR A 298 15.02 -1.91 3.35
N LEU A 299 15.50 -3.14 3.20
CA LEU A 299 16.05 -3.91 4.32
C LEU A 299 17.28 -3.23 4.93
N PRO A 300 17.45 -3.29 6.27
CA PRO A 300 18.70 -2.92 6.92
C PRO A 300 19.88 -3.74 6.39
N LEU A 301 21.11 -3.22 6.47
CA LEU A 301 22.31 -3.85 5.92
C LEU A 301 22.46 -5.32 6.35
N HIS A 302 22.29 -5.64 7.63
CA HIS A 302 22.37 -7.02 8.12
C HIS A 302 21.21 -7.90 7.59
N GLY A 303 20.04 -7.33 7.31
CA GLY A 303 18.94 -8.03 6.65
C GLY A 303 19.30 -8.43 5.22
N LYS A 304 19.90 -7.51 4.47
CA LYS A 304 20.41 -7.75 3.11
C LYS A 304 21.55 -8.79 3.12
N LEU A 305 22.46 -8.73 4.09
CA LEU A 305 23.55 -9.71 4.25
C LEU A 305 23.04 -11.11 4.57
N ILE A 306 22.04 -11.22 5.44
CA ILE A 306 21.42 -12.52 5.75
C ILE A 306 20.71 -13.06 4.50
N LEU A 307 20.07 -12.21 3.70
CA LEU A 307 19.46 -12.63 2.44
C LEU A 307 20.50 -13.12 1.42
N ALA A 308 21.66 -12.45 1.30
CA ALA A 308 22.80 -12.91 0.51
C ALA A 308 23.36 -14.25 1.03
N ALA A 309 23.39 -14.43 2.36
CA ALA A 309 23.80 -15.70 2.97
C ALA A 309 22.84 -16.85 2.67
N ILE A 310 21.53 -16.58 2.61
CA ILE A 310 20.53 -17.55 2.20
C ILE A 310 20.77 -17.98 0.75
N LEU A 311 21.00 -17.05 -0.19
CA LEU A 311 21.37 -17.36 -1.57
C LEU A 311 22.56 -18.31 -1.61
N ARG A 312 23.66 -17.94 -0.95
CA ARG A 312 24.90 -18.72 -0.93
C ARG A 312 24.73 -20.11 -0.34
N ALA A 313 24.02 -20.23 0.79
CA ALA A 313 23.78 -21.50 1.45
C ALA A 313 22.84 -22.40 0.62
N SER A 314 21.85 -21.81 -0.05
CA SER A 314 20.90 -22.54 -0.90
C SER A 314 21.54 -23.07 -2.19
N GLU A 315 22.52 -22.36 -2.78
CA GLU A 315 23.28 -22.85 -3.95
C GLU A 315 24.07 -24.12 -3.65
N SER A 316 24.51 -24.30 -2.40
CA SER A 316 25.26 -25.48 -1.95
C SER A 316 24.37 -26.69 -1.67
N SER A 317 23.04 -26.52 -1.69
CA SER A 317 22.05 -27.54 -1.38
C SER A 317 21.34 -28.03 -2.64
N PRO A 318 21.25 -29.34 -2.92
CA PRO A 318 20.52 -29.88 -4.07
C PRO A 318 19.03 -29.54 -4.08
N GLU A 319 18.46 -29.25 -2.92
CA GLU A 319 17.04 -28.92 -2.75
C GLU A 319 16.79 -27.39 -2.73
N GLY A 320 17.82 -26.55 -2.87
CA GLY A 320 17.69 -25.10 -2.78
C GLY A 320 17.28 -24.59 -1.39
N ARG A 321 17.54 -25.38 -0.34
CA ARG A 321 17.15 -25.10 1.04
C ARG A 321 18.36 -25.05 1.94
N ALA A 322 18.32 -24.21 2.97
CA ALA A 322 19.38 -24.12 3.95
C ALA A 322 18.82 -24.08 5.39
N THR A 323 19.57 -24.60 6.33
CA THR A 323 19.24 -24.51 7.76
C THR A 323 19.69 -23.16 8.34
N THR A 324 19.11 -22.77 9.47
CA THR A 324 19.52 -21.53 10.18
C THR A 324 21.03 -21.53 10.49
N GLY A 325 21.62 -22.70 10.80
CA GLY A 325 23.07 -22.81 11.07
C GLY A 325 23.91 -22.51 9.83
N GLU A 326 23.62 -23.17 8.72
CA GLU A 326 24.30 -22.96 7.43
C GLU A 326 24.20 -21.53 6.96
N ILE A 327 23.00 -20.90 7.09
CA ILE A 327 22.80 -19.50 6.76
C ILE A 327 23.64 -18.60 7.67
N TYR A 328 23.70 -18.88 8.97
CA TYR A 328 24.47 -18.07 9.90
C TYR A 328 25.97 -18.19 9.65
N ASP A 329 26.48 -19.36 9.32
CA ASP A 329 27.88 -19.56 8.95
C ASP A 329 28.24 -18.80 7.67
N ALA A 330 27.38 -18.87 6.64
CA ALA A 330 27.54 -18.09 5.42
C ALA A 330 27.49 -16.57 5.69
N TYR A 331 26.57 -16.11 6.55
CA TYR A 331 26.45 -14.73 6.98
C TYR A 331 27.73 -14.23 7.65
N ARG A 332 28.31 -15.01 8.58
CA ARG A 332 29.56 -14.65 9.26
C ARG A 332 30.72 -14.46 8.29
N GLN A 333 30.85 -15.37 7.31
CA GLN A 333 31.87 -15.24 6.26
C GLN A 333 31.68 -13.97 5.44
N LEU A 334 30.44 -13.62 5.06
CA LEU A 334 30.15 -12.40 4.31
C LEU A 334 30.41 -11.14 5.14
N ALA A 335 29.97 -11.11 6.40
CA ALA A 335 30.20 -9.98 7.29
C ALA A 335 31.69 -9.75 7.52
N SER A 336 32.45 -10.80 7.80
CA SER A 336 33.92 -10.75 7.97
C SER A 336 34.62 -10.23 6.70
N SER A 337 34.21 -10.69 5.50
CA SER A 337 34.80 -10.23 4.22
C SER A 337 34.58 -8.74 3.94
N LEU A 338 33.55 -8.15 4.54
CA LEU A 338 33.20 -6.73 4.43
C LEU A 338 33.69 -5.90 5.63
N GLY A 339 34.36 -6.51 6.59
CA GLY A 339 34.84 -5.83 7.81
C GLY A 339 33.72 -5.35 8.73
N LEU A 340 32.53 -6.02 8.68
CA LEU A 340 31.37 -5.67 9.49
C LEU A 340 31.31 -6.49 10.77
N GLU A 341 30.82 -5.89 11.86
CA GLU A 341 30.52 -6.60 13.10
C GLU A 341 29.36 -7.60 12.87
N GLU A 342 29.56 -8.82 13.39
CA GLU A 342 28.54 -9.88 13.29
C GLU A 342 27.40 -9.63 14.29
N VAL A 343 26.15 -9.81 13.84
CA VAL A 343 25.03 -9.90 14.77
C VAL A 343 24.94 -11.29 15.38
N THR A 344 24.36 -11.41 16.57
CA THR A 344 24.17 -12.68 17.24
C THR A 344 23.24 -13.61 16.45
N LEU A 345 23.39 -14.94 16.61
CA LEU A 345 22.50 -15.95 16.03
C LEU A 345 21.02 -15.68 16.37
N ARG A 346 20.74 -15.19 17.59
CA ARG A 346 19.38 -14.82 18.01
C ARG A 346 18.82 -13.68 17.16
N ARG A 347 19.61 -12.65 16.90
CA ARG A 347 19.21 -11.51 16.05
C ARG A 347 19.05 -11.96 14.60
N ALA A 348 19.96 -12.78 14.08
CA ALA A 348 19.86 -13.36 12.74
C ALA A 348 18.58 -14.19 12.58
N SER A 349 18.23 -15.02 13.58
CA SER A 349 16.97 -15.77 13.59
C SER A 349 15.73 -14.86 13.62
N GLY A 350 15.81 -13.71 14.28
CA GLY A 350 14.77 -12.68 14.25
C GLY A 350 14.58 -12.12 12.83
N VAL A 351 15.68 -11.79 12.15
CA VAL A 351 15.67 -11.30 10.77
C VAL A 351 15.08 -12.34 9.80
N LEU A 352 15.39 -13.63 9.98
CA LEU A 352 14.73 -14.70 9.20
C LEU A 352 13.21 -14.70 9.40
N GLY A 353 12.74 -14.45 10.63
CA GLY A 353 11.30 -14.29 10.88
C GLY A 353 10.71 -13.03 10.21
N GLU A 354 11.43 -11.94 10.18
CA GLU A 354 11.04 -10.71 9.48
C GLU A 354 10.95 -10.94 7.96
N LEU A 355 11.94 -11.59 7.34
CA LEU A 355 11.97 -11.94 5.92
C LEU A 355 10.83 -12.91 5.52
N ASP A 356 10.48 -13.85 6.41
CA ASP A 356 9.35 -14.77 6.22
C ASP A 356 8.02 -14.02 6.24
N MET A 357 7.81 -13.12 7.20
CA MET A 357 6.63 -12.26 7.27
C MET A 357 6.51 -11.31 6.06
N LEU A 358 7.63 -10.89 5.47
CA LEU A 358 7.67 -10.07 4.26
C LEU A 358 7.45 -10.88 2.98
N GLY A 359 7.39 -12.23 3.07
CA GLY A 359 7.20 -13.11 1.93
C GLY A 359 8.41 -13.22 1.00
N ILE A 360 9.60 -12.84 1.45
CA ILE A 360 10.86 -12.97 0.69
C ILE A 360 11.41 -14.40 0.79
N ILE A 361 11.20 -15.03 1.94
CA ILE A 361 11.54 -16.42 2.18
C ILE A 361 10.33 -17.20 2.69
N SER A 362 10.40 -18.52 2.61
CA SER A 362 9.50 -19.43 3.28
C SER A 362 10.31 -20.24 4.30
N SER A 363 9.83 -20.32 5.53
CA SER A 363 10.54 -21.03 6.59
C SER A 363 9.66 -22.01 7.33
N ARG A 364 10.20 -23.18 7.64
CA ARG A 364 9.52 -24.21 8.43
C ARG A 364 10.44 -24.78 9.48
N VAL A 365 9.89 -25.04 10.67
CA VAL A 365 10.63 -25.70 11.76
C VAL A 365 10.52 -27.21 11.58
N ILE A 366 11.67 -27.87 11.50
CA ILE A 366 11.75 -29.33 11.47
C ILE A 366 12.39 -29.85 12.77
N SER A 367 11.94 -31.01 13.23
CA SER A 367 12.55 -31.70 14.38
C SER A 367 13.60 -32.68 13.88
N ARG A 368 14.82 -32.60 14.40
CA ARG A 368 15.89 -33.56 14.16
C ARG A 368 16.01 -34.60 15.31
N GLY A 369 14.91 -34.91 15.98
CA GLY A 369 14.88 -35.83 17.09
C GLY A 369 15.75 -35.33 18.25
N ARG A 370 16.72 -36.18 18.73
CA ARG A 370 17.64 -35.83 19.82
C ARG A 370 18.57 -34.64 19.53
N TYR A 371 18.70 -34.21 18.27
CA TYR A 371 19.48 -33.05 17.86
C TYR A 371 18.71 -31.71 17.89
N GLY A 372 17.47 -31.71 18.43
CA GLY A 372 16.68 -30.54 18.62
C GLY A 372 15.85 -30.15 17.40
N LYS A 373 15.35 -28.87 17.44
CA LYS A 373 14.57 -28.27 16.35
C LYS A 373 15.47 -27.34 15.55
N THR A 374 15.39 -27.37 14.23
CA THR A 374 16.04 -26.40 13.34
C THR A 374 15.01 -25.82 12.38
N ARG A 375 15.25 -24.61 11.93
CA ARG A 375 14.43 -23.98 10.88
C ARG A 375 15.11 -24.24 9.54
N VAL A 376 14.34 -24.69 8.56
CA VAL A 376 14.75 -24.79 7.16
C VAL A 376 14.13 -23.64 6.41
N VAL A 377 14.91 -23.00 5.59
CA VAL A 377 14.59 -21.77 4.86
C VAL A 377 14.80 -22.02 3.37
N GLU A 378 13.87 -21.54 2.57
CA GLU A 378 13.97 -21.47 1.10
C GLU A 378 13.55 -20.08 0.62
N LEU A 379 14.06 -19.63 -0.53
CA LEU A 379 13.62 -18.39 -1.14
C LEU A 379 12.18 -18.55 -1.64
N ALA A 380 11.30 -17.59 -1.30
CA ALA A 380 9.94 -17.49 -1.83
C ALA A 380 9.88 -16.65 -3.12
N VAL A 381 10.97 -15.92 -3.42
CA VAL A 381 11.17 -15.11 -4.63
C VAL A 381 12.29 -15.68 -5.47
N SER A 382 12.36 -15.31 -6.76
CA SER A 382 13.42 -15.84 -7.63
C SER A 382 14.80 -15.39 -7.15
N PRO A 383 15.84 -16.26 -7.25
CA PRO A 383 17.22 -15.88 -6.96
C PRO A 383 17.68 -14.65 -7.74
N ASP A 384 17.28 -14.52 -9.01
CA ASP A 384 17.61 -13.37 -9.86
C ASP A 384 17.03 -12.05 -9.30
N THR A 385 15.82 -12.08 -8.74
CA THR A 385 15.22 -10.90 -8.09
C THR A 385 16.05 -10.44 -6.90
N VAL A 386 16.51 -11.40 -6.08
CA VAL A 386 17.36 -11.10 -4.91
C VAL A 386 18.72 -10.56 -5.36
N ILE A 387 19.36 -11.21 -6.34
CA ILE A 387 20.67 -10.79 -6.87
C ILE A 387 20.57 -9.37 -7.43
N ASN A 388 19.58 -9.09 -8.28
CA ASN A 388 19.41 -7.77 -8.88
C ASN A 388 19.20 -6.70 -7.83
N ALA A 389 18.30 -6.92 -6.85
CA ALA A 389 18.02 -5.97 -5.79
C ALA A 389 19.23 -5.69 -4.87
N LEU A 390 20.02 -6.72 -4.55
CA LEU A 390 21.21 -6.59 -3.73
C LEU A 390 22.41 -6.00 -4.49
N SER A 391 22.48 -6.21 -5.81
CA SER A 391 23.57 -5.67 -6.66
C SER A 391 23.55 -4.14 -6.75
N GLU A 392 22.40 -3.52 -6.51
CA GLU A 392 22.26 -2.06 -6.46
C GLU A 392 22.78 -1.45 -5.15
N ASP A 393 22.99 -2.28 -4.10
CA ASP A 393 23.53 -1.79 -2.83
C ASP A 393 25.05 -1.56 -2.97
N PRO A 394 25.56 -0.34 -2.68
CA PRO A 394 26.97 -0.01 -2.82
C PRO A 394 27.92 -0.92 -2.02
N THR A 395 27.45 -1.46 -0.90
CA THR A 395 28.24 -2.31 0.01
C THR A 395 28.26 -3.77 -0.45
N LEU A 396 27.16 -4.24 -1.06
CA LEU A 396 26.93 -5.66 -1.34
C LEU A 396 27.13 -6.03 -2.81
N GLY A 397 27.08 -5.06 -3.73
CA GLY A 397 27.11 -5.30 -5.17
C GLY A 397 28.30 -6.17 -5.63
N GLY A 398 29.49 -5.93 -5.08
CA GLY A 398 30.68 -6.72 -5.40
C GLY A 398 30.63 -8.18 -4.90
N VAL A 399 29.97 -8.41 -3.77
CA VAL A 399 29.87 -9.74 -3.13
C VAL A 399 28.81 -10.58 -3.85
N VAL A 400 27.70 -9.98 -4.25
CA VAL A 400 26.55 -10.66 -4.85
C VAL A 400 26.79 -11.02 -6.32
N GLN A 401 27.56 -10.22 -7.08
CA GLN A 401 27.94 -10.54 -8.47
C GLN A 401 28.76 -11.85 -8.58
N GLY A 402 29.44 -12.25 -7.49
CA GLY A 402 30.13 -13.54 -7.40
C GLY A 402 29.22 -14.74 -7.19
N LEU A 403 28.04 -14.55 -6.59
CA LEU A 403 27.09 -15.62 -6.26
C LEU A 403 26.27 -16.09 -7.49
N GLY A 404 25.96 -15.23 -8.45
CA GLY A 404 25.15 -15.56 -9.63
C GLY A 404 25.88 -16.29 -10.76
N ARG A 405 27.20 -16.48 -10.68
CA ARG A 405 28.02 -17.10 -11.75
C ARG A 405 28.32 -18.58 -11.53
N GLY A 406 27.91 -19.18 -10.41
CA GLY A 406 28.28 -20.53 -9.98
C GLY A 406 27.35 -21.69 -10.36
N GLY A 407 26.19 -21.47 -10.94
CA GLY A 407 25.15 -22.50 -11.02
C GLY A 407 24.39 -22.69 -12.32
N ARG A 408 25.08 -22.90 -13.46
CA ARG A 408 24.47 -23.67 -14.56
C ARG A 408 25.12 -25.06 -14.61
N PRO A 409 24.41 -26.15 -14.27
CA PRO A 409 24.92 -27.47 -14.58
C PRO A 409 25.04 -27.59 -16.11
N LYS A 410 26.27 -27.76 -16.61
CA LYS A 410 26.52 -28.24 -17.96
C LYS A 410 26.00 -29.67 -18.05
N GLY A 411 25.04 -29.89 -18.95
CA GLY A 411 24.87 -31.23 -19.55
C GLY A 411 23.65 -31.99 -19.12
N ALA A 412 22.66 -32.02 -19.97
CA ALA A 412 22.04 -33.27 -20.42
C ALA A 412 21.67 -33.07 -21.89
N GLN A 413 22.44 -33.74 -22.72
CA GLN A 413 22.09 -34.04 -24.10
C GLN A 413 20.90 -34.99 -24.13
#